data_7bc508e529d7364f0f1fe8905edf12af
#
_entry.id   7bc508e529d7364f0f1fe8905edf12af
#
_cell.length_a   1.000
_cell.length_b   1.000
_cell.length_c   1.000
_cell.angle_alpha   90.00
_cell.angle_beta   90.00
_cell.angle_gamma   90.00
#
_symmetry.space_group_name_H-M   'P 1'
#
loop_
_entity.id
_entity.type
_entity.pdbx_description
1 polymer ?
#
loop_
_entity_poly.entity_id
_entity_poly.type
_entity_poly.pdbx_seq_one_letter_code
_entity_poly.pdbx_strand_id
1 'polypeptide(L)'
;MDMPHTVDVMTATIPETHRLTGQMIIAGTPVRGTGTQIHAFDPAAGAALDPPYHHGDAGNVDAACAAAADAFGPYRATTSEQRARFLEAIALQIEAISEPLISRAVAETGLPQARITGEVGRTTGQLRLFAEVLREGSYQGARIDTALPDRSPLPRPDLRQRFIGLGPVAVFGASNFPLAFSVAGGDTASALAAGCPVVVKAHDAHPGTSELVGRAVTAAVAESGMPAGTFSMLFGSGPGLGTTLVTDPRIKAVGFTGSRSGGTALVAAAAARPEPIPVYAEMSSINPVFVLGGALASRGDELGRAFVASLTMGSGQFCTNPGLVIAVDGPGLDAFVAAAREALAQTPATPMLTPAIARSYAEGVTALSGAAELVGRGQEATSECGCHAALFTTDAQSFLYSEALQAEVFGSSSLIVRCADAAQMHAVAEGIEGQLTATVHADDSDLDTAAELLPRLELKAGRILFGGWPTGVEVSHAMVHGGPFPATSDSRSTSVGSRAIERFLRPVCYQNVPKSLLPSAIADGNPDHLWRRIDGRLSQD
;
A
#
# COMPACT_ATOMS: atom_id res chain seq x y z
N MET A 1 -52.65 34.38 7.92
CA MET A 1 -52.58 33.53 6.72
C MET A 1 -51.12 33.40 6.36
N ASP A 2 -50.45 32.44 7.00
CA ASP A 2 -49.03 32.10 6.72
C ASP A 2 -49.01 30.91 5.80
N MET A 3 -48.40 31.12 4.63
CA MET A 3 -48.11 30.02 3.71
C MET A 3 -46.78 29.38 4.04
N PRO A 4 -46.66 28.05 4.12
CA PRO A 4 -45.38 27.40 4.35
C PRO A 4 -44.55 27.42 3.07
N HIS A 5 -43.34 27.97 3.14
CA HIS A 5 -42.31 27.81 2.14
C HIS A 5 -41.85 26.35 2.07
N THR A 6 -42.30 25.62 1.08
CA THR A 6 -41.71 24.36 0.65
C THR A 6 -40.32 24.64 0.08
N VAL A 7 -39.27 24.22 0.77
CA VAL A 7 -37.92 24.17 0.22
C VAL A 7 -37.88 23.00 -0.76
N ASP A 8 -37.92 23.31 -2.05
CA ASP A 8 -37.62 22.32 -3.10
C ASP A 8 -36.16 21.88 -2.95
N VAL A 9 -35.96 20.68 -2.43
CA VAL A 9 -34.67 20.00 -2.49
C VAL A 9 -34.46 19.59 -3.95
N MET A 10 -33.73 20.41 -4.69
CA MET A 10 -33.26 20.05 -6.03
C MET A 10 -32.40 18.79 -5.87
N THR A 11 -32.96 17.63 -6.17
CA THR A 11 -32.22 16.40 -6.44
C THR A 11 -31.32 16.66 -7.64
N ALA A 12 -30.06 16.98 -7.40
CA ALA A 12 -29.05 17.07 -8.44
C ALA A 12 -29.01 15.73 -9.19
N THR A 13 -29.42 15.74 -10.46
CA THR A 13 -29.35 14.56 -11.33
C THR A 13 -27.88 14.24 -11.55
N ILE A 14 -27.43 13.09 -11.01
CA ILE A 14 -26.09 12.55 -11.25
C ILE A 14 -25.92 12.40 -12.77
N PRO A 15 -24.88 13.00 -13.39
CA PRO A 15 -24.61 12.82 -14.80
C PRO A 15 -24.57 11.33 -15.15
N GLU A 16 -25.12 10.95 -16.29
CA GLU A 16 -25.24 9.53 -16.72
C GLU A 16 -23.87 8.82 -16.74
N THR A 17 -22.81 9.57 -17.01
CA THR A 17 -21.41 9.13 -16.98
C THR A 17 -20.90 8.73 -15.59
N HIS A 18 -21.52 9.22 -14.51
CA HIS A 18 -21.14 8.93 -13.12
C HIS A 18 -22.07 7.91 -12.45
N ARG A 19 -23.11 7.44 -13.16
CA ARG A 19 -24.05 6.45 -12.62
C ARG A 19 -23.36 5.09 -12.52
N LEU A 20 -23.28 4.54 -11.31
CA LEU A 20 -22.75 3.20 -11.05
C LEU A 20 -23.68 2.13 -11.65
N THR A 21 -23.09 1.07 -12.20
CA THR A 21 -23.81 -0.02 -12.89
C THR A 21 -23.58 -1.39 -12.26
N GLY A 22 -22.61 -1.51 -11.35
CA GLY A 22 -22.24 -2.77 -10.74
C GLY A 22 -21.46 -3.71 -11.69
N GLN A 23 -20.79 -3.17 -12.71
CA GLN A 23 -20.10 -3.93 -13.74
C GLN A 23 -18.59 -3.94 -13.52
N MET A 24 -17.95 -5.09 -13.81
CA MET A 24 -16.51 -5.23 -14.01
C MET A 24 -16.10 -4.58 -15.33
N ILE A 25 -14.81 -4.39 -15.53
CA ILE A 25 -14.24 -3.87 -16.78
C ILE A 25 -13.19 -4.86 -17.28
N ILE A 26 -13.37 -5.40 -18.47
CA ILE A 26 -12.40 -6.28 -19.14
C ILE A 26 -11.99 -5.62 -20.46
N ALA A 27 -10.73 -5.19 -20.55
CA ALA A 27 -10.18 -4.55 -21.74
C ALA A 27 -11.09 -3.43 -22.30
N GLY A 28 -11.55 -2.53 -21.43
CA GLY A 28 -12.42 -1.41 -21.79
C GLY A 28 -13.91 -1.75 -21.90
N THR A 29 -14.28 -3.04 -21.85
CA THR A 29 -15.69 -3.48 -21.99
C THR A 29 -16.31 -3.68 -20.60
N PRO A 30 -17.46 -3.03 -20.29
CA PRO A 30 -18.22 -3.33 -19.07
C PRO A 30 -18.81 -4.74 -19.12
N VAL A 31 -18.60 -5.52 -18.04
CA VAL A 31 -19.05 -6.92 -17.95
C VAL A 31 -19.76 -7.13 -16.61
N ARG A 32 -20.91 -7.78 -16.61
CA ARG A 32 -21.60 -8.17 -15.39
C ARG A 32 -21.14 -9.57 -14.96
N GLY A 33 -20.72 -9.73 -13.69
CA GLY A 33 -20.43 -11.03 -13.12
C GLY A 33 -21.66 -11.90 -12.98
N THR A 34 -21.47 -13.21 -12.91
CA THR A 34 -22.52 -14.22 -12.73
C THR A 34 -22.48 -14.90 -11.37
N GLY A 35 -21.46 -14.59 -10.55
CA GLY A 35 -21.27 -15.17 -9.22
C GLY A 35 -22.07 -14.47 -8.12
N THR A 36 -21.60 -14.62 -6.89
CA THR A 36 -22.26 -14.08 -5.69
C THR A 36 -22.51 -12.58 -5.81
N GLN A 37 -23.76 -12.19 -5.51
CA GLN A 37 -24.14 -10.79 -5.41
C GLN A 37 -23.64 -10.21 -4.07
N ILE A 38 -23.01 -9.03 -4.14
CA ILE A 38 -22.61 -8.24 -2.98
C ILE A 38 -23.16 -6.81 -3.11
N HIS A 39 -23.32 -6.15 -1.99
CA HIS A 39 -23.59 -4.71 -1.91
C HIS A 39 -22.42 -4.02 -1.20
N ALA A 40 -22.10 -2.82 -1.62
CA ALA A 40 -21.33 -1.94 -0.78
C ALA A 40 -22.09 -1.65 0.52
N PHE A 41 -21.37 -1.30 1.57
CA PHE A 41 -21.95 -1.05 2.87
C PHE A 41 -21.51 0.32 3.39
N ASP A 42 -22.46 1.10 3.91
CA ASP A 42 -22.17 2.35 4.60
C ASP A 42 -22.00 2.03 6.10
N PRO A 43 -20.77 2.04 6.62
CA PRO A 43 -20.51 1.70 8.02
C PRO A 43 -20.98 2.78 9.02
N ALA A 44 -21.18 4.01 8.56
CA ALA A 44 -21.70 5.10 9.38
C ALA A 44 -23.22 5.03 9.50
N ALA A 45 -23.92 4.72 8.41
CA ALA A 45 -25.38 4.58 8.38
C ALA A 45 -25.87 3.17 8.76
N GLY A 46 -24.99 2.15 8.70
CA GLY A 46 -25.35 0.74 8.93
C GLY A 46 -26.23 0.18 7.80
N ALA A 47 -26.05 0.62 6.56
CA ALA A 47 -26.94 0.30 5.45
C ALA A 47 -26.21 -0.17 4.20
N ALA A 48 -26.85 -1.04 3.42
CA ALA A 48 -26.36 -1.43 2.11
C ALA A 48 -26.51 -0.27 1.10
N LEU A 49 -25.56 -0.17 0.18
CA LEU A 49 -25.54 0.85 -0.89
C LEU A 49 -25.75 0.21 -2.25
N ASP A 50 -26.58 0.84 -3.08
CA ASP A 50 -26.78 0.47 -4.48
C ASP A 50 -25.64 1.02 -5.38
N PRO A 51 -25.45 0.41 -6.57
CA PRO A 51 -26.07 -0.79 -7.08
C PRO A 51 -25.46 -2.07 -6.50
N PRO A 52 -26.11 -3.25 -6.71
CA PRO A 52 -25.49 -4.53 -6.43
C PRO A 52 -24.36 -4.82 -7.41
N TYR A 53 -23.29 -5.47 -6.91
CA TYR A 53 -22.16 -5.99 -7.67
C TYR A 53 -22.22 -7.51 -7.71
N HIS A 54 -21.67 -8.10 -8.76
CA HIS A 54 -21.62 -9.56 -8.87
C HIS A 54 -20.17 -10.00 -9.05
N HIS A 55 -19.76 -11.00 -8.30
CA HIS A 55 -18.45 -11.62 -8.47
C HIS A 55 -18.32 -12.22 -9.87
N GLY A 56 -17.14 -12.10 -10.45
CA GLY A 56 -16.75 -12.79 -11.66
C GLY A 56 -16.45 -14.26 -11.42
N ASP A 57 -16.32 -14.98 -12.50
CA ASP A 57 -15.95 -16.39 -12.55
C ASP A 57 -14.60 -16.63 -13.25
N ALA A 58 -14.22 -17.90 -13.43
CA ALA A 58 -12.97 -18.26 -14.12
C ALA A 58 -12.93 -17.78 -15.58
N GLY A 59 -14.08 -17.68 -16.25
CA GLY A 59 -14.16 -17.17 -17.63
C GLY A 59 -13.84 -15.67 -17.69
N ASN A 60 -14.24 -14.89 -16.68
CA ASN A 60 -13.88 -13.48 -16.58
C ASN A 60 -12.37 -13.29 -16.33
N VAL A 61 -11.77 -14.14 -15.48
CA VAL A 61 -10.31 -14.16 -15.27
C VAL A 61 -9.60 -14.51 -16.56
N ASP A 62 -10.04 -15.57 -17.25
CA ASP A 62 -9.45 -15.99 -18.53
C ASP A 62 -9.46 -14.88 -19.57
N ALA A 63 -10.61 -14.22 -19.75
CA ALA A 63 -10.75 -13.10 -20.68
C ALA A 63 -9.85 -11.90 -20.33
N ALA A 64 -9.78 -11.53 -19.05
CA ALA A 64 -8.92 -10.43 -18.59
C ALA A 64 -7.43 -10.74 -18.77
N CYS A 65 -7.00 -11.95 -18.40
CA CYS A 65 -5.61 -12.38 -18.55
C CYS A 65 -5.20 -12.56 -20.02
N ALA A 66 -6.10 -13.04 -20.90
CA ALA A 66 -5.86 -13.10 -22.35
C ALA A 66 -5.65 -11.70 -22.93
N ALA A 67 -6.57 -10.76 -22.62
CA ALA A 67 -6.45 -9.39 -23.08
C ALA A 67 -5.15 -8.71 -22.59
N ALA A 68 -4.76 -8.95 -21.33
CA ALA A 68 -3.51 -8.41 -20.77
C ALA A 68 -2.26 -9.02 -21.45
N ALA A 69 -2.29 -10.32 -21.75
CA ALA A 69 -1.20 -10.97 -22.47
C ALA A 69 -1.04 -10.44 -23.90
N ASP A 70 -2.14 -10.26 -24.62
CA ASP A 70 -2.15 -9.70 -25.97
C ASP A 70 -1.69 -8.23 -25.98
N ALA A 71 -2.04 -7.45 -24.96
CA ALA A 71 -1.63 -6.07 -24.81
C ALA A 71 -0.15 -5.91 -24.45
N PHE A 72 0.50 -6.89 -23.82
CA PHE A 72 1.85 -6.73 -23.28
C PHE A 72 2.88 -6.36 -24.36
N GLY A 73 2.88 -7.05 -25.50
CA GLY A 73 3.82 -6.76 -26.59
C GLY A 73 3.72 -5.30 -27.08
N PRO A 74 2.55 -4.85 -27.54
CA PRO A 74 2.33 -3.46 -27.96
C PRO A 74 2.58 -2.43 -26.85
N TYR A 75 2.12 -2.69 -25.61
CA TYR A 75 2.27 -1.75 -24.49
C TYR A 75 3.74 -1.57 -24.07
N ARG A 76 4.50 -2.64 -23.93
CA ARG A 76 5.94 -2.56 -23.63
C ARG A 76 6.77 -1.88 -24.72
N ALA A 77 6.27 -1.85 -25.95
CA ALA A 77 6.91 -1.18 -27.08
C ALA A 77 6.70 0.34 -27.08
N THR A 78 5.79 0.86 -26.24
CA THR A 78 5.58 2.31 -26.08
C THR A 78 6.84 2.96 -25.50
N THR A 79 7.07 4.24 -25.84
CA THR A 79 8.16 5.03 -25.26
C THR A 79 7.88 5.38 -23.79
N SER A 80 8.93 5.75 -23.05
CA SER A 80 8.78 6.26 -21.68
C SER A 80 7.86 7.49 -21.64
N GLU A 81 7.97 8.40 -22.62
CA GLU A 81 7.12 9.58 -22.71
C GLU A 81 5.64 9.25 -22.98
N GLN A 82 5.37 8.26 -23.84
CA GLN A 82 3.98 7.82 -24.07
C GLN A 82 3.36 7.24 -22.78
N ARG A 83 4.10 6.42 -22.04
CA ARG A 83 3.63 5.91 -20.74
C ARG A 83 3.50 7.02 -19.68
N ALA A 84 4.42 7.99 -19.66
CA ALA A 84 4.33 9.14 -18.76
C ALA A 84 3.04 9.92 -18.98
N ARG A 85 2.73 10.27 -20.24
CA ARG A 85 1.48 10.95 -20.61
C ARG A 85 0.24 10.13 -20.28
N PHE A 86 0.30 8.81 -20.45
CA PHE A 86 -0.80 7.93 -20.07
C PHE A 86 -1.06 7.96 -18.56
N LEU A 87 -0.03 7.92 -17.71
CA LEU A 87 -0.18 8.04 -16.26
C LEU A 87 -0.74 9.42 -15.85
N GLU A 88 -0.32 10.48 -16.51
CA GLU A 88 -0.87 11.83 -16.32
C GLU A 88 -2.35 11.91 -16.76
N ALA A 89 -2.72 11.25 -17.87
CA ALA A 89 -4.11 11.16 -18.31
C ALA A 89 -4.98 10.43 -17.29
N ILE A 90 -4.50 9.33 -16.67
CA ILE A 90 -5.22 8.67 -15.58
C ILE A 90 -5.45 9.66 -14.43
N ALA A 91 -4.42 10.41 -14.02
CA ALA A 91 -4.54 11.40 -12.95
C ALA A 91 -5.60 12.46 -13.26
N LEU A 92 -5.62 13.00 -14.48
CA LEU A 92 -6.60 13.98 -14.94
C LEU A 92 -8.04 13.41 -14.97
N GLN A 93 -8.22 12.17 -15.42
CA GLN A 93 -9.53 11.52 -15.43
C GLN A 93 -10.07 11.28 -14.01
N ILE A 94 -9.20 10.94 -13.05
CA ILE A 94 -9.58 10.81 -11.63
C ILE A 94 -9.95 12.17 -11.03
N GLU A 95 -9.20 13.22 -11.32
CA GLU A 95 -9.49 14.59 -10.86
C GLU A 95 -10.81 15.11 -11.42
N ALA A 96 -11.13 14.79 -12.67
CA ALA A 96 -12.38 15.20 -13.32
C ALA A 96 -13.63 14.63 -12.64
N ILE A 97 -13.52 13.51 -11.93
CA ILE A 97 -14.64 12.87 -11.21
C ILE A 97 -14.50 13.00 -9.69
N SER A 98 -13.69 13.93 -9.18
CA SER A 98 -13.35 14.01 -7.75
C SER A 98 -14.57 14.11 -6.83
N GLU A 99 -15.56 14.92 -7.17
CA GLU A 99 -16.75 15.14 -6.33
C GLU A 99 -17.58 13.84 -6.12
N PRO A 100 -18.07 13.16 -7.18
CA PRO A 100 -18.80 11.90 -7.02
C PRO A 100 -17.92 10.79 -6.46
N LEU A 101 -16.61 10.77 -6.75
CA LEU A 101 -15.67 9.80 -6.24
C LEU A 101 -15.49 9.93 -4.72
N ILE A 102 -15.27 11.16 -4.22
CA ILE A 102 -15.12 11.44 -2.80
C ILE A 102 -16.41 11.08 -2.05
N SER A 103 -17.57 11.53 -2.57
CA SER A 103 -18.87 11.22 -1.97
C SER A 103 -19.10 9.71 -1.83
N ARG A 104 -18.82 8.95 -2.91
CA ARG A 104 -18.98 7.49 -2.90
C ARG A 104 -17.99 6.81 -1.95
N ALA A 105 -16.73 7.20 -1.95
CA ALA A 105 -15.71 6.63 -1.09
C ALA A 105 -15.98 6.90 0.40
N VAL A 106 -16.48 8.09 0.75
CA VAL A 106 -16.93 8.41 2.12
C VAL A 106 -18.07 7.49 2.55
N ALA A 107 -19.07 7.31 1.69
CA ALA A 107 -20.21 6.43 2.00
C ALA A 107 -19.78 4.96 2.16
N GLU A 108 -18.88 4.45 1.33
CA GLU A 108 -18.41 3.06 1.37
C GLU A 108 -17.43 2.77 2.51
N THR A 109 -16.79 3.77 3.09
CA THR A 109 -15.71 3.57 4.06
C THR A 109 -15.97 4.16 5.44
N GLY A 110 -16.91 5.10 5.56
CA GLY A 110 -17.11 5.90 6.78
C GLY A 110 -15.92 6.83 7.11
N LEU A 111 -14.93 6.93 6.21
CA LEU A 111 -13.77 7.80 6.41
C LEU A 111 -14.15 9.27 6.22
N PRO A 112 -13.52 10.19 6.96
CA PRO A 112 -13.80 11.63 6.83
C PRO A 112 -13.55 12.15 5.42
N GLN A 113 -14.41 13.05 4.94
CA GLN A 113 -14.29 13.65 3.60
C GLN A 113 -12.91 14.27 3.35
N ALA A 114 -12.35 14.98 4.33
CA ALA A 114 -11.01 15.59 4.22
C ALA A 114 -9.91 14.53 3.97
N ARG A 115 -10.04 13.34 4.61
CA ARG A 115 -9.14 12.21 4.39
C ARG A 115 -9.22 11.69 2.95
N ILE A 116 -10.42 11.45 2.44
CA ILE A 116 -10.63 10.96 1.07
C ILE A 116 -10.18 12.01 0.05
N THR A 117 -10.46 13.30 0.28
CA THR A 117 -9.94 14.39 -0.56
C THR A 117 -8.41 14.38 -0.64
N GLY A 118 -7.74 14.23 0.50
CA GLY A 118 -6.27 14.09 0.54
C GLY A 118 -5.79 12.82 -0.19
N GLU A 119 -6.56 11.75 -0.13
CA GLU A 119 -6.20 10.49 -0.80
C GLU A 119 -6.36 10.56 -2.33
N VAL A 120 -7.31 11.33 -2.86
CA VAL A 120 -7.39 11.67 -4.29
C VAL A 120 -6.09 12.34 -4.73
N GLY A 121 -5.66 13.39 -4.02
CA GLY A 121 -4.41 14.11 -4.32
C GLY A 121 -3.17 13.20 -4.23
N ARG A 122 -3.13 12.31 -3.23
CA ARG A 122 -2.06 11.32 -3.09
C ARG A 122 -2.02 10.36 -4.29
N THR A 123 -3.17 9.85 -4.73
CA THR A 123 -3.26 8.91 -5.85
C THR A 123 -2.81 9.55 -7.15
N THR A 124 -3.30 10.75 -7.45
CA THR A 124 -2.92 11.48 -8.68
C THR A 124 -1.48 11.97 -8.62
N GLY A 125 -0.98 12.39 -7.45
CA GLY A 125 0.42 12.74 -7.23
C GLY A 125 1.36 11.56 -7.47
N GLN A 126 0.99 10.35 -7.05
CA GLN A 126 1.79 9.14 -7.28
C GLN A 126 1.87 8.74 -8.76
N LEU A 127 0.76 8.89 -9.50
CA LEU A 127 0.76 8.69 -10.96
C LEU A 127 1.72 9.67 -11.65
N ARG A 128 1.72 10.95 -11.25
CA ARG A 128 2.64 11.98 -11.75
C ARG A 128 4.09 11.72 -11.36
N LEU A 129 4.34 11.25 -10.13
CA LEU A 129 5.69 10.82 -9.72
C LEU A 129 6.24 9.75 -10.68
N PHE A 130 5.44 8.74 -11.04
CA PHE A 130 5.89 7.72 -11.99
C PHE A 130 6.04 8.26 -13.41
N ALA A 131 5.27 9.26 -13.82
CA ALA A 131 5.50 9.95 -15.08
C ALA A 131 6.87 10.67 -15.10
N GLU A 132 7.26 11.31 -13.98
CA GLU A 132 8.59 11.90 -13.81
C GLU A 132 9.69 10.84 -13.81
N VAL A 133 9.52 9.72 -13.10
CA VAL A 133 10.46 8.58 -13.11
C VAL A 133 10.68 8.02 -14.51
N LEU A 134 9.63 7.95 -15.31
CA LEU A 134 9.73 7.51 -16.71
C LEU A 134 10.55 8.47 -17.57
N ARG A 135 10.40 9.77 -17.37
CA ARG A 135 11.15 10.82 -18.09
C ARG A 135 12.62 10.90 -17.63
N GLU A 136 12.85 10.71 -16.33
CA GLU A 136 14.22 10.67 -15.78
C GLU A 136 14.99 9.44 -16.29
N GLY A 137 14.33 8.28 -16.39
CA GLY A 137 14.81 7.11 -17.12
C GLY A 137 15.79 6.20 -16.40
N SER A 138 16.31 6.52 -15.21
CA SER A 138 17.27 5.69 -14.45
C SER A 138 16.71 4.30 -14.08
N TYR A 139 15.37 4.17 -13.98
CA TYR A 139 14.69 2.89 -13.74
C TYR A 139 15.06 1.81 -14.77
N GLN A 140 15.53 2.20 -15.97
CA GLN A 140 15.97 1.27 -17.01
C GLN A 140 17.29 0.58 -16.66
N GLY A 141 18.04 1.08 -15.67
CA GLY A 141 19.26 0.45 -15.15
C GLY A 141 20.32 0.19 -16.22
N ALA A 142 20.46 1.09 -17.20
CA ALA A 142 21.31 0.91 -18.36
C ALA A 142 22.79 0.78 -17.99
N ARG A 143 23.44 -0.30 -18.44
CA ARG A 143 24.86 -0.59 -18.21
C ARG A 143 25.50 -1.03 -19.52
N ILE A 144 26.72 -0.60 -19.77
CA ILE A 144 27.50 -0.94 -20.96
C ILE A 144 28.92 -1.25 -20.51
N ASP A 145 29.37 -2.47 -20.77
CA ASP A 145 30.77 -2.87 -20.66
C ASP A 145 31.32 -3.04 -22.08
N THR A 146 32.21 -2.12 -22.52
CA THR A 146 32.75 -2.13 -23.87
C THR A 146 33.65 -3.33 -24.11
N ALA A 147 33.69 -3.81 -25.35
CA ALA A 147 34.53 -4.93 -25.71
C ALA A 147 36.02 -4.64 -25.45
N LEU A 148 36.74 -5.63 -24.91
CA LEU A 148 38.20 -5.61 -24.74
C LEU A 148 38.79 -6.85 -25.44
N PRO A 149 38.96 -6.81 -26.77
CA PRO A 149 39.37 -7.98 -27.54
C PRO A 149 40.77 -8.49 -27.19
N ASP A 150 41.67 -7.53 -26.79
CA ASP A 150 43.06 -7.82 -26.46
C ASP A 150 43.31 -8.12 -24.97
N ARG A 151 42.28 -8.17 -24.15
CA ARG A 151 42.40 -8.43 -22.72
C ARG A 151 42.95 -9.83 -22.45
N SER A 152 43.99 -9.96 -21.62
CA SER A 152 44.52 -11.24 -21.14
C SER A 152 43.94 -11.58 -19.77
N PRO A 153 43.70 -12.86 -19.38
CA PRO A 153 43.92 -14.07 -20.17
C PRO A 153 42.80 -14.38 -21.19
N LEU A 154 41.67 -13.69 -21.11
CA LEU A 154 40.53 -13.88 -22.02
C LEU A 154 39.97 -12.52 -22.48
N PRO A 155 39.58 -12.40 -23.75
CA PRO A 155 38.87 -11.22 -24.25
C PRO A 155 37.57 -10.95 -23.47
N ARG A 156 37.16 -9.68 -23.37
CA ARG A 156 35.81 -9.32 -22.91
C ARG A 156 34.95 -8.99 -24.12
N PRO A 157 33.77 -9.63 -24.29
CA PRO A 157 32.82 -9.23 -25.33
C PRO A 157 32.15 -7.89 -24.98
N ASP A 158 31.46 -7.26 -25.93
CA ASP A 158 30.53 -6.16 -25.65
C ASP A 158 29.32 -6.70 -24.88
N LEU A 159 29.07 -6.14 -23.68
CA LEU A 159 27.99 -6.53 -22.79
C LEU A 159 27.16 -5.31 -22.46
N ARG A 160 25.87 -5.39 -22.69
CA ARG A 160 24.92 -4.32 -22.38
C ARG A 160 23.73 -4.85 -21.62
N GLN A 161 23.27 -4.13 -20.61
CA GLN A 161 22.14 -4.52 -19.77
C GLN A 161 21.13 -3.40 -19.72
N ARG A 162 19.84 -3.77 -19.70
CA ARG A 162 18.74 -2.90 -19.29
C ARG A 162 17.67 -3.70 -18.56
N PHE A 163 16.80 -3.00 -17.82
CA PHE A 163 15.59 -3.59 -17.29
C PHE A 163 14.45 -3.56 -18.31
N ILE A 164 13.57 -4.57 -18.21
CA ILE A 164 12.33 -4.68 -18.99
C ILE A 164 11.19 -5.10 -18.08
N GLY A 165 9.94 -4.76 -18.43
CA GLY A 165 8.75 -5.22 -17.71
C GLY A 165 8.62 -6.74 -17.70
N LEU A 166 8.10 -7.28 -16.57
CA LEU A 166 7.93 -8.72 -16.36
C LEU A 166 6.85 -9.33 -17.27
N GLY A 167 5.75 -8.64 -17.49
CA GLY A 167 4.55 -9.12 -18.16
C GLY A 167 3.28 -8.66 -17.44
N PRO A 168 2.10 -9.25 -17.71
CA PRO A 168 0.88 -8.90 -17.01
C PRO A 168 0.98 -9.08 -15.51
N VAL A 169 0.46 -8.11 -14.74
CA VAL A 169 0.51 -8.05 -13.28
C VAL A 169 -0.89 -8.14 -12.70
N ALA A 170 -1.10 -9.03 -11.73
CA ALA A 170 -2.31 -9.02 -10.91
C ALA A 170 -2.14 -8.06 -9.74
N VAL A 171 -3.11 -7.17 -9.51
CA VAL A 171 -3.11 -6.21 -8.40
C VAL A 171 -4.33 -6.44 -7.53
N PHE A 172 -4.10 -6.51 -6.21
CA PHE A 172 -5.15 -6.68 -5.21
C PHE A 172 -5.29 -5.41 -4.40
N GLY A 173 -6.43 -4.73 -4.53
CA GLY A 173 -6.72 -3.49 -3.80
C GLY A 173 -6.86 -3.71 -2.30
N ALA A 174 -6.36 -2.77 -1.50
CA ALA A 174 -6.53 -2.73 -0.05
C ALA A 174 -7.91 -2.17 0.34
N SER A 175 -8.39 -2.51 1.54
CA SER A 175 -9.66 -1.99 2.06
C SER A 175 -9.56 -0.56 2.60
N ASN A 176 -8.49 -0.27 3.33
CA ASN A 176 -8.31 0.93 4.16
C ASN A 176 -7.79 2.17 3.41
N PHE A 177 -7.38 2.00 2.17
CA PHE A 177 -6.98 3.07 1.24
C PHE A 177 -7.68 2.85 -0.10
N PRO A 178 -8.97 3.25 -0.21
CA PRO A 178 -9.82 2.92 -1.35
C PRO A 178 -9.35 3.52 -2.68
N LEU A 179 -8.41 4.47 -2.65
CA LEU A 179 -7.83 5.11 -3.82
C LEU A 179 -6.33 4.83 -3.95
N ALA A 180 -5.53 5.20 -2.93
CA ALA A 180 -4.07 5.22 -3.02
C ALA A 180 -3.42 3.82 -3.06
N PHE A 181 -4.09 2.79 -2.53
CA PHE A 181 -3.67 1.38 -2.57
C PHE A 181 -4.75 0.46 -3.16
N SER A 182 -5.52 0.97 -4.11
CA SER A 182 -6.58 0.24 -4.80
C SER A 182 -6.40 0.34 -6.33
N VAL A 183 -7.48 0.53 -7.09
CA VAL A 183 -7.55 0.35 -8.56
C VAL A 183 -6.48 1.12 -9.35
N ALA A 184 -6.24 2.39 -9.02
CA ALA A 184 -5.19 3.23 -9.62
C ALA A 184 -4.09 3.58 -8.60
N GLY A 185 -3.95 2.76 -7.55
CA GLY A 185 -2.97 2.97 -6.49
C GLY A 185 -1.53 2.60 -6.91
N GLY A 186 -0.64 2.57 -5.90
CA GLY A 186 0.81 2.40 -6.11
C GLY A 186 1.22 1.19 -6.92
N ASP A 187 0.58 0.05 -6.70
CA ASP A 187 0.90 -1.18 -7.43
C ASP A 187 0.51 -1.08 -8.90
N THR A 188 -0.69 -0.56 -9.20
CA THR A 188 -1.14 -0.30 -10.58
C THR A 188 -0.27 0.73 -11.27
N ALA A 189 0.00 1.88 -10.62
CA ALA A 189 0.79 2.96 -11.19
C ALA A 189 2.22 2.51 -11.51
N SER A 190 2.89 1.80 -10.60
CA SER A 190 4.24 1.30 -10.79
C SER A 190 4.32 0.16 -11.82
N ALA A 191 3.33 -0.74 -11.88
CA ALA A 191 3.26 -1.79 -12.90
C ALA A 191 3.05 -1.20 -14.30
N LEU A 192 2.13 -0.24 -14.45
CA LEU A 192 1.91 0.47 -15.72
C LEU A 192 3.17 1.24 -16.13
N ALA A 193 3.84 1.93 -15.21
CA ALA A 193 5.12 2.60 -15.48
C ALA A 193 6.18 1.62 -16.00
N ALA A 194 6.27 0.43 -15.42
CA ALA A 194 7.19 -0.63 -15.86
C ALA A 194 6.87 -1.20 -17.26
N GLY A 195 5.74 -0.82 -17.87
CA GLY A 195 5.28 -1.34 -19.14
C GLY A 195 4.54 -2.69 -19.03
N CYS A 196 3.95 -2.96 -17.87
CA CYS A 196 3.18 -4.16 -17.57
C CYS A 196 1.68 -3.86 -17.60
N PRO A 197 0.87 -4.57 -18.41
CA PRO A 197 -0.59 -4.55 -18.29
C PRO A 197 -1.05 -5.04 -16.92
N VAL A 198 -2.17 -4.52 -16.43
CA VAL A 198 -2.66 -4.78 -15.08
C VAL A 198 -4.06 -5.37 -15.10
N VAL A 199 -4.25 -6.45 -14.33
CA VAL A 199 -5.58 -6.99 -13.99
C VAL A 199 -5.80 -6.76 -12.49
N VAL A 200 -6.70 -5.84 -12.15
CA VAL A 200 -7.01 -5.50 -10.76
C VAL A 200 -8.14 -6.39 -10.24
N LYS A 201 -7.94 -7.04 -9.10
CA LYS A 201 -9.01 -7.55 -8.26
C LYS A 201 -9.39 -6.44 -7.28
N ALA A 202 -10.51 -5.77 -7.54
CA ALA A 202 -11.03 -4.71 -6.68
C ALA A 202 -11.46 -5.25 -5.30
N HIS A 203 -11.39 -4.42 -4.27
CA HIS A 203 -11.76 -4.82 -2.92
C HIS A 203 -13.27 -4.70 -2.71
N ASP A 204 -13.88 -5.72 -2.08
CA ASP A 204 -15.33 -5.80 -1.87
C ASP A 204 -15.88 -4.75 -0.87
N ALA A 205 -15.01 -4.09 -0.09
CA ALA A 205 -15.39 -3.03 0.85
C ALA A 205 -15.82 -1.72 0.16
N HIS A 206 -15.32 -1.45 -1.07
CA HIS A 206 -15.58 -0.19 -1.77
C HIS A 206 -15.73 -0.40 -3.29
N PRO A 207 -16.68 -1.24 -3.73
CA PRO A 207 -16.81 -1.60 -5.14
C PRO A 207 -17.25 -0.43 -6.02
N GLY A 208 -18.06 0.52 -5.51
CA GLY A 208 -18.49 1.69 -6.27
C GLY A 208 -17.35 2.68 -6.50
N THR A 209 -16.54 2.93 -5.48
CA THR A 209 -15.29 3.68 -5.62
C THR A 209 -14.39 3.04 -6.68
N SER A 210 -14.24 1.73 -6.62
CA SER A 210 -13.44 0.96 -7.59
C SER A 210 -13.99 1.08 -9.01
N GLU A 211 -15.31 1.03 -9.21
CA GLU A 211 -15.93 1.17 -10.52
C GLU A 211 -15.67 2.57 -11.12
N LEU A 212 -15.82 3.64 -10.33
CA LEU A 212 -15.54 5.01 -10.79
C LEU A 212 -14.07 5.17 -11.23
N VAL A 213 -13.12 4.70 -10.41
CA VAL A 213 -11.70 4.76 -10.75
C VAL A 213 -11.38 3.88 -11.96
N GLY A 214 -11.95 2.67 -12.02
CA GLY A 214 -11.75 1.76 -13.16
C GLY A 214 -12.20 2.37 -14.48
N ARG A 215 -13.31 3.12 -14.49
CA ARG A 215 -13.79 3.87 -15.67
C ARG A 215 -12.85 5.01 -16.03
N ALA A 216 -12.32 5.74 -15.05
CA ALA A 216 -11.35 6.81 -15.28
C ALA A 216 -10.07 6.25 -15.93
N VAL A 217 -9.54 5.13 -15.42
CA VAL A 217 -8.38 4.45 -16.04
C VAL A 217 -8.69 3.99 -17.46
N THR A 218 -9.88 3.42 -17.70
CA THR A 218 -10.32 2.96 -19.02
C THR A 218 -10.42 4.13 -20.02
N ALA A 219 -10.96 5.27 -19.59
CA ALA A 219 -11.01 6.46 -20.41
C ALA A 219 -9.61 6.95 -20.80
N ALA A 220 -8.68 6.97 -19.85
CA ALA A 220 -7.27 7.32 -20.10
C ALA A 220 -6.57 6.34 -21.06
N VAL A 221 -6.85 5.02 -20.96
CA VAL A 221 -6.34 4.01 -21.91
C VAL A 221 -6.78 4.36 -23.33
N ALA A 222 -8.06 4.65 -23.53
CA ALA A 222 -8.61 4.99 -24.85
C ALA A 222 -8.05 6.32 -25.38
N GLU A 223 -8.03 7.36 -24.56
CA GLU A 223 -7.53 8.69 -24.90
C GLU A 223 -6.04 8.68 -25.29
N SER A 224 -5.24 7.90 -24.56
CA SER A 224 -3.80 7.78 -24.81
C SER A 224 -3.44 6.80 -25.94
N GLY A 225 -4.42 6.15 -26.56
CA GLY A 225 -4.22 5.15 -27.62
C GLY A 225 -3.47 3.90 -27.14
N MET A 226 -3.57 3.58 -25.84
CA MET A 226 -2.97 2.35 -25.31
C MET A 226 -3.82 1.14 -25.67
N PRO A 227 -3.22 -0.07 -25.79
CA PRO A 227 -4.00 -1.28 -26.03
C PRO A 227 -5.08 -1.47 -24.96
N ALA A 228 -6.29 -1.82 -25.34
CA ALA A 228 -7.41 -1.93 -24.39
C ALA A 228 -7.13 -2.91 -23.23
N GLY A 229 -6.40 -4.01 -23.49
CA GLY A 229 -5.99 -4.99 -22.48
C GLY A 229 -4.90 -4.49 -21.51
N THR A 230 -4.43 -3.24 -21.63
CA THR A 230 -3.49 -2.63 -20.67
C THR A 230 -4.10 -2.58 -19.26
N PHE A 231 -5.43 -2.51 -19.16
CA PHE A 231 -6.15 -2.48 -17.90
C PHE A 231 -7.43 -3.31 -17.94
N SER A 232 -7.62 -4.11 -16.88
CA SER A 232 -8.89 -4.77 -16.55
C SER A 232 -9.13 -4.72 -15.04
N MET A 233 -10.40 -4.73 -14.62
CA MET A 233 -10.81 -4.71 -13.21
C MET A 233 -11.93 -5.72 -12.98
N LEU A 234 -11.73 -6.60 -12.01
CA LEU A 234 -12.63 -7.69 -11.65
C LEU A 234 -13.12 -7.53 -10.20
N PHE A 235 -14.37 -7.94 -9.94
CA PHE A 235 -14.90 -8.16 -8.59
C PHE A 235 -14.89 -9.65 -8.27
N GLY A 236 -14.54 -10.02 -7.04
CA GLY A 236 -14.52 -11.43 -6.65
C GLY A 236 -13.87 -11.67 -5.29
N SER A 237 -14.18 -12.83 -4.69
CA SER A 237 -13.56 -13.21 -3.42
C SER A 237 -12.07 -13.54 -3.59
N GLY A 238 -11.29 -13.35 -2.52
CA GLY A 238 -9.87 -13.71 -2.50
C GLY A 238 -9.63 -15.21 -2.74
N PRO A 239 -10.26 -16.12 -1.98
CA PRO A 239 -10.07 -17.57 -2.14
C PRO A 239 -10.55 -18.13 -3.49
N GLY A 240 -11.54 -17.50 -4.12
CA GLY A 240 -12.06 -17.92 -5.41
C GLY A 240 -11.32 -17.26 -6.58
N LEU A 241 -11.84 -16.11 -7.02
CA LEU A 241 -11.32 -15.39 -8.18
C LEU A 241 -9.86 -14.96 -8.00
N GLY A 242 -9.48 -14.52 -6.78
CA GLY A 242 -8.10 -14.10 -6.51
C GLY A 242 -7.08 -15.22 -6.71
N THR A 243 -7.35 -16.42 -6.22
CA THR A 243 -6.48 -17.59 -6.44
C THR A 243 -6.42 -17.96 -7.93
N THR A 244 -7.57 -17.96 -8.63
CA THR A 244 -7.62 -18.23 -10.07
C THR A 244 -6.77 -17.22 -10.86
N LEU A 245 -6.84 -15.93 -10.49
CA LEU A 245 -6.04 -14.87 -11.12
C LEU A 245 -4.53 -15.09 -10.90
N VAL A 246 -4.11 -15.39 -9.67
CA VAL A 246 -2.67 -15.62 -9.36
C VAL A 246 -2.13 -16.88 -10.04
N THR A 247 -2.95 -17.92 -10.19
CA THR A 247 -2.53 -19.19 -10.81
C THR A 247 -2.59 -19.17 -12.34
N ASP A 248 -3.15 -18.14 -12.97
CA ASP A 248 -3.17 -18.01 -14.42
C ASP A 248 -1.74 -17.90 -14.99
N PRO A 249 -1.34 -18.72 -15.97
CA PRO A 249 0.05 -18.78 -16.46
C PRO A 249 0.52 -17.48 -17.16
N ARG A 250 -0.40 -16.64 -17.61
CA ARG A 250 -0.11 -15.36 -18.28
C ARG A 250 0.28 -14.26 -17.29
N ILE A 251 -0.13 -14.34 -16.01
CA ILE A 251 0.29 -13.42 -14.96
C ILE A 251 1.75 -13.67 -14.59
N LYS A 252 2.54 -12.61 -14.48
CA LYS A 252 4.00 -12.67 -14.27
C LYS A 252 4.47 -12.06 -12.95
N ALA A 253 3.61 -11.33 -12.26
CA ALA A 253 3.84 -10.84 -10.91
C ALA A 253 2.51 -10.50 -10.22
N VAL A 254 2.56 -10.37 -8.90
CA VAL A 254 1.41 -9.97 -8.07
C VAL A 254 1.82 -8.81 -7.18
N GLY A 255 1.00 -7.75 -7.14
CA GLY A 255 1.02 -6.70 -6.11
C GLY A 255 -0.16 -6.91 -5.16
N PHE A 256 0.08 -6.92 -3.87
CA PHE A 256 -0.93 -7.13 -2.84
C PHE A 256 -0.70 -6.24 -1.63
N THR A 257 -1.76 -5.65 -1.13
CA THR A 257 -1.77 -4.97 0.18
C THR A 257 -2.96 -5.48 0.98
N GLY A 258 -2.71 -6.04 2.18
CA GLY A 258 -3.79 -6.59 3.00
C GLY A 258 -3.30 -7.44 4.17
N SER A 259 -4.14 -8.36 4.64
CA SER A 259 -3.82 -9.20 5.80
C SER A 259 -2.67 -10.17 5.53
N ARG A 260 -1.93 -10.53 6.61
CA ARG A 260 -0.86 -11.54 6.57
C ARG A 260 -1.35 -12.87 6.00
N SER A 261 -2.54 -13.32 6.41
CA SER A 261 -3.12 -14.56 5.92
C SER A 261 -3.44 -14.52 4.42
N GLY A 262 -3.97 -13.39 3.92
CA GLY A 262 -4.22 -13.19 2.50
C GLY A 262 -2.94 -13.17 1.67
N GLY A 263 -1.95 -12.39 2.09
CA GLY A 263 -0.66 -12.29 1.41
C GLY A 263 0.09 -13.62 1.36
N THR A 264 0.19 -14.33 2.48
CA THR A 264 0.86 -15.65 2.53
C THR A 264 0.14 -16.71 1.70
N ALA A 265 -1.19 -16.68 1.62
CA ALA A 265 -1.97 -17.57 0.75
C ALA A 265 -1.65 -17.33 -0.74
N LEU A 266 -1.53 -16.06 -1.16
CA LEU A 266 -1.16 -15.72 -2.54
C LEU A 266 0.29 -16.10 -2.85
N VAL A 267 1.22 -15.90 -1.90
CA VAL A 267 2.62 -16.36 -2.02
C VAL A 267 2.67 -17.87 -2.22
N ALA A 268 1.94 -18.63 -1.41
CA ALA A 268 1.87 -20.09 -1.53
C ALA A 268 1.28 -20.53 -2.89
N ALA A 269 0.19 -19.90 -3.34
CA ALA A 269 -0.43 -20.18 -4.62
C ALA A 269 0.51 -19.88 -5.81
N ALA A 270 1.23 -18.76 -5.76
CA ALA A 270 2.19 -18.37 -6.79
C ALA A 270 3.41 -19.31 -6.85
N ALA A 271 3.90 -19.75 -5.68
CA ALA A 271 5.03 -20.68 -5.57
C ALA A 271 4.68 -22.09 -6.05
N ALA A 272 3.43 -22.51 -5.93
CA ALA A 272 2.95 -23.83 -6.37
C ALA A 272 2.72 -23.94 -7.88
N ARG A 273 2.85 -22.86 -8.65
CA ARG A 273 2.69 -22.86 -10.12
C ARG A 273 3.82 -23.64 -10.78
N PRO A 274 3.57 -24.26 -11.97
CA PRO A 274 4.65 -24.83 -12.80
C PRO A 274 5.75 -23.81 -13.15
N GLU A 275 5.38 -22.53 -13.33
CA GLU A 275 6.27 -21.37 -13.46
C GLU A 275 6.00 -20.43 -12.28
N PRO A 276 6.76 -20.49 -11.17
CA PRO A 276 6.59 -19.62 -10.03
C PRO A 276 6.78 -18.15 -10.39
N ILE A 277 6.02 -17.26 -9.75
CA ILE A 277 6.09 -15.82 -9.96
C ILE A 277 6.30 -15.07 -8.65
N PRO A 278 6.90 -13.87 -8.68
CA PRO A 278 7.02 -13.04 -7.50
C PRO A 278 5.65 -12.51 -7.04
N VAL A 279 5.46 -12.49 -5.73
CA VAL A 279 4.34 -11.82 -5.06
C VAL A 279 4.92 -10.75 -4.15
N TYR A 280 4.63 -9.52 -4.43
CA TYR A 280 5.01 -8.35 -3.63
C TYR A 280 3.83 -8.00 -2.72
N ALA A 281 3.79 -8.70 -1.58
CA ALA A 281 2.73 -8.51 -0.60
C ALA A 281 3.21 -7.62 0.54
N GLU A 282 2.50 -6.53 0.80
CA GLU A 282 2.54 -5.75 2.02
C GLU A 282 1.47 -6.28 2.96
N MET A 283 1.86 -6.64 4.19
CA MET A 283 1.03 -7.40 5.12
C MET A 283 0.93 -6.72 6.47
N SER A 284 1.03 -7.49 7.57
CA SER A 284 0.85 -7.00 8.93
C SER A 284 2.08 -6.33 9.53
N SER A 285 1.88 -5.30 10.33
CA SER A 285 2.91 -4.61 11.11
C SER A 285 2.32 -4.00 12.38
N ILE A 286 3.04 -4.10 13.50
CA ILE A 286 2.66 -3.46 14.77
C ILE A 286 3.35 -2.12 14.99
N ASN A 287 4.29 -1.75 14.13
CA ASN A 287 4.94 -0.43 14.05
C ASN A 287 5.46 0.08 15.40
N PRO A 288 6.49 -0.52 15.97
CA PRO A 288 6.98 -0.19 17.30
C PRO A 288 7.43 1.27 17.41
N VAL A 289 7.07 1.89 18.53
CA VAL A 289 7.49 3.23 18.91
C VAL A 289 8.32 3.14 20.18
N PHE A 290 9.60 3.45 20.08
CA PHE A 290 10.54 3.50 21.19
C PHE A 290 10.56 4.92 21.75
N VAL A 291 10.24 5.07 23.05
CA VAL A 291 10.27 6.38 23.71
C VAL A 291 11.36 6.35 24.75
N LEU A 292 12.42 7.14 24.51
CA LEU A 292 13.63 7.13 25.35
C LEU A 292 13.47 8.01 26.60
N GLY A 293 14.35 7.78 27.57
CA GLY A 293 14.20 8.33 28.92
C GLY A 293 14.22 9.86 28.99
N GLY A 294 15.07 10.54 28.23
CA GLY A 294 15.12 12.00 28.16
C GLY A 294 13.87 12.59 27.55
N ALA A 295 13.38 12.02 26.45
CA ALA A 295 12.11 12.44 25.84
C ALA A 295 10.92 12.21 26.78
N LEU A 296 10.88 11.11 27.52
CA LEU A 296 9.84 10.85 28.53
C LEU A 296 9.91 11.87 29.68
N ALA A 297 11.11 12.19 30.16
CA ALA A 297 11.31 13.10 31.28
C ALA A 297 10.91 14.54 30.93
N SER A 298 11.18 14.98 29.69
CA SER A 298 10.92 16.35 29.24
C SER A 298 9.50 16.59 28.77
N ARG A 299 8.86 15.61 28.10
CA ARG A 299 7.57 15.78 27.41
C ARG A 299 6.70 14.53 27.36
N GLY A 300 6.81 13.66 28.38
CA GLY A 300 6.09 12.39 28.42
C GLY A 300 4.57 12.55 28.29
N ASP A 301 3.98 13.56 28.91
CA ASP A 301 2.55 13.87 28.85
C ASP A 301 2.11 14.39 27.45
N GLU A 302 2.93 15.22 26.80
CA GLU A 302 2.70 15.68 25.42
C GLU A 302 2.73 14.50 24.45
N LEU A 303 3.76 13.65 24.57
CA LEU A 303 3.90 12.44 23.74
C LEU A 303 2.73 11.48 23.96
N GLY A 304 2.23 11.31 25.19
CA GLY A 304 1.07 10.47 25.48
C GLY A 304 -0.21 10.94 24.76
N ARG A 305 -0.46 12.26 24.75
CA ARG A 305 -1.60 12.85 24.01
C ARG A 305 -1.42 12.71 22.49
N ALA A 306 -0.24 13.00 21.97
CA ALA A 306 0.07 12.90 20.54
C ALA A 306 0.00 11.43 20.04
N PHE A 307 0.42 10.49 20.88
CA PHE A 307 0.27 9.06 20.62
C PHE A 307 -1.19 8.67 20.39
N VAL A 308 -2.10 9.07 21.27
CA VAL A 308 -3.53 8.75 21.14
C VAL A 308 -4.12 9.36 19.87
N ALA A 309 -3.76 10.60 19.52
CA ALA A 309 -4.20 11.22 18.28
C ALA A 309 -3.74 10.42 17.02
N SER A 310 -2.50 9.90 17.05
CA SER A 310 -2.00 9.02 15.98
C SER A 310 -2.70 7.66 15.98
N LEU A 311 -2.85 7.02 17.13
CA LEU A 311 -3.46 5.71 17.30
C LEU A 311 -4.90 5.65 16.80
N THR A 312 -5.67 6.71 17.03
CA THR A 312 -7.11 6.75 16.76
C THR A 312 -7.48 7.36 15.41
N MET A 313 -6.50 7.87 14.67
CA MET A 313 -6.71 8.40 13.32
C MET A 313 -7.34 7.35 12.40
N GLY A 314 -8.49 7.66 11.79
CA GLY A 314 -9.22 6.76 10.91
C GLY A 314 -9.55 5.41 11.56
N SER A 315 -9.95 5.41 12.81
CA SER A 315 -10.21 4.22 13.63
C SER A 315 -8.99 3.28 13.74
N GLY A 316 -7.77 3.83 13.68
CA GLY A 316 -6.52 3.06 13.70
C GLY A 316 -6.28 2.16 12.49
N GLN A 317 -7.06 2.31 11.42
CA GLN A 317 -7.00 1.44 10.23
C GLN A 317 -5.92 1.88 9.26
N PHE A 318 -4.69 2.01 9.75
CA PHE A 318 -3.49 2.28 8.95
C PHE A 318 -2.51 1.12 9.08
N CYS A 319 -1.89 0.73 7.96
CA CYS A 319 -0.81 -0.25 7.96
C CYS A 319 0.39 0.18 8.84
N THR A 320 0.53 1.48 9.08
CA THR A 320 1.56 2.08 9.96
C THR A 320 1.00 2.58 11.29
N ASN A 321 -0.14 2.06 11.76
CA ASN A 321 -0.69 2.44 13.06
C ASN A 321 0.28 2.07 14.21
N PRO A 322 0.54 2.94 15.23
CA PRO A 322 1.44 2.64 16.33
C PRO A 322 0.81 1.62 17.31
N GLY A 323 0.86 0.33 16.95
CA GLY A 323 0.29 -0.76 17.74
C GLY A 323 1.17 -1.20 18.92
N LEU A 324 2.40 -0.68 19.05
CA LEU A 324 3.32 -1.03 20.11
C LEU A 324 4.12 0.19 20.57
N VAL A 325 4.15 0.45 21.87
CA VAL A 325 5.04 1.44 22.50
C VAL A 325 5.99 0.73 23.44
N ILE A 326 7.29 1.03 23.36
CA ILE A 326 8.34 0.38 24.16
C ILE A 326 9.13 1.47 24.88
N ALA A 327 9.24 1.36 26.19
CA ALA A 327 9.99 2.32 27.00
C ALA A 327 10.55 1.69 28.29
N VAL A 328 11.60 2.29 28.81
CA VAL A 328 12.11 1.94 30.14
C VAL A 328 11.15 2.46 31.21
N ASP A 329 10.84 1.62 32.20
CA ASP A 329 9.90 1.91 33.27
C ASP A 329 10.39 3.07 34.16
N GLY A 330 9.47 3.88 34.64
CA GLY A 330 9.76 5.02 35.50
C GLY A 330 8.76 6.15 35.42
N PRO A 331 8.97 7.23 36.21
CA PRO A 331 8.00 8.34 36.32
C PRO A 331 7.64 9.03 35.00
N GLY A 332 8.58 9.09 34.05
CA GLY A 332 8.31 9.68 32.72
C GLY A 332 7.36 8.82 31.90
N LEU A 333 7.50 7.49 31.96
CA LEU A 333 6.56 6.57 31.31
C LEU A 333 5.19 6.61 32.02
N ASP A 334 5.15 6.75 33.35
CA ASP A 334 3.89 6.89 34.07
C ASP A 334 3.14 8.16 33.68
N ALA A 335 3.84 9.28 33.47
CA ALA A 335 3.26 10.51 32.92
C ALA A 335 2.68 10.33 31.51
N PHE A 336 3.45 9.66 30.62
CA PHE A 336 2.98 9.30 29.28
C PHE A 336 1.69 8.46 29.34
N VAL A 337 1.68 7.39 30.15
CA VAL A 337 0.54 6.47 30.31
C VAL A 337 -0.68 7.20 30.87
N ALA A 338 -0.49 8.07 31.87
CA ALA A 338 -1.57 8.85 32.46
C ALA A 338 -2.21 9.81 31.45
N ALA A 339 -1.40 10.55 30.69
CA ALA A 339 -1.85 11.46 29.66
C ALA A 339 -2.53 10.72 28.47
N ALA A 340 -1.98 9.56 28.06
CA ALA A 340 -2.59 8.72 27.05
C ALA A 340 -3.95 8.19 27.50
N ARG A 341 -4.07 7.72 28.75
CA ARG A 341 -5.35 7.24 29.31
C ARG A 341 -6.41 8.34 29.35
N GLU A 342 -6.02 9.56 29.78
CA GLU A 342 -6.92 10.71 29.83
C GLU A 342 -7.40 11.10 28.41
N ALA A 343 -6.50 11.22 27.45
CA ALA A 343 -6.83 11.53 26.07
C ALA A 343 -7.72 10.45 25.43
N LEU A 344 -7.42 9.18 25.70
CA LEU A 344 -8.19 8.06 25.17
C LEU A 344 -9.64 8.08 25.69
N ALA A 345 -9.85 8.38 26.97
CA ALA A 345 -11.19 8.45 27.57
C ALA A 345 -12.09 9.52 26.92
N GLN A 346 -11.50 10.54 26.28
CA GLN A 346 -12.22 11.57 25.53
C GLN A 346 -12.39 11.24 24.05
N THR A 347 -11.77 10.16 23.56
CA THR A 347 -11.80 9.78 22.14
C THR A 347 -13.14 9.13 21.78
N PRO A 348 -13.91 9.71 20.83
CA PRO A 348 -15.16 9.12 20.38
C PRO A 348 -14.89 7.83 19.58
N ALA A 349 -15.84 6.90 19.67
CA ALA A 349 -15.84 5.77 18.76
C ALA A 349 -16.17 6.23 17.33
N THR A 350 -15.37 5.80 16.37
CA THR A 350 -15.56 6.10 14.95
C THR A 350 -15.78 4.80 14.16
N PRO A 351 -16.49 4.81 13.01
CA PRO A 351 -16.80 3.58 12.27
C PRO A 351 -15.54 2.96 11.68
N MET A 352 -15.48 1.64 11.73
CA MET A 352 -14.54 0.82 10.95
C MET A 352 -15.14 0.51 9.58
N LEU A 353 -14.28 0.20 8.61
CA LEU A 353 -14.63 0.06 7.18
C LEU A 353 -15.73 -0.96 6.89
N THR A 354 -15.75 -2.08 7.61
CA THR A 354 -16.73 -3.15 7.39
C THR A 354 -17.07 -3.87 8.70
N PRO A 355 -18.26 -4.50 8.79
CA PRO A 355 -18.61 -5.35 9.93
C PRO A 355 -17.60 -6.47 10.20
N ALA A 356 -16.98 -7.02 9.16
CA ALA A 356 -15.97 -8.07 9.30
C ALA A 356 -14.69 -7.55 9.96
N ILE A 357 -14.21 -6.36 9.56
CA ILE A 357 -13.05 -5.72 10.17
C ILE A 357 -13.35 -5.35 11.63
N ALA A 358 -14.55 -4.82 11.91
CA ALA A 358 -14.95 -4.48 13.28
C ALA A 358 -14.99 -5.72 14.18
N ARG A 359 -15.50 -6.86 13.70
CA ARG A 359 -15.46 -8.12 14.45
C ARG A 359 -14.04 -8.61 14.71
N SER A 360 -13.17 -8.64 13.69
CA SER A 360 -11.75 -9.00 13.86
C SER A 360 -11.04 -8.12 14.87
N TYR A 361 -11.31 -6.82 14.85
CA TYR A 361 -10.79 -5.88 15.86
C TYR A 361 -11.26 -6.25 17.27
N ALA A 362 -12.56 -6.48 17.47
CA ALA A 362 -13.12 -6.84 18.76
C ALA A 362 -12.54 -8.18 19.30
N GLU A 363 -12.35 -9.17 18.42
CA GLU A 363 -11.69 -10.44 18.74
C GLU A 363 -10.24 -10.23 19.17
N GLY A 364 -9.47 -9.40 18.44
CA GLY A 364 -8.10 -9.06 18.77
C GLY A 364 -7.98 -8.32 20.11
N VAL A 365 -8.85 -7.34 20.37
CA VAL A 365 -8.91 -6.63 21.66
C VAL A 365 -9.26 -7.59 22.81
N THR A 366 -10.14 -8.55 22.56
CA THR A 366 -10.49 -9.59 23.56
C THR A 366 -9.29 -10.48 23.88
N ALA A 367 -8.53 -10.88 22.87
CA ALA A 367 -7.29 -11.67 23.04
C ALA A 367 -6.25 -10.89 23.85
N LEU A 368 -6.02 -9.60 23.54
CA LEU A 368 -5.13 -8.73 24.32
C LEU A 368 -5.58 -8.59 25.77
N SER A 369 -6.90 -8.44 26.02
CA SER A 369 -7.46 -8.32 27.37
C SER A 369 -7.24 -9.57 28.23
N GLY A 370 -7.03 -10.73 27.61
CA GLY A 370 -6.68 -11.98 28.30
C GLY A 370 -5.20 -12.14 28.59
N ALA A 371 -4.32 -11.33 27.98
CA ALA A 371 -2.86 -11.48 28.05
C ALA A 371 -2.12 -10.26 28.61
N ALA A 372 -2.77 -9.08 28.67
CA ALA A 372 -2.19 -7.82 29.12
C ALA A 372 -3.16 -7.04 30.03
N GLU A 373 -2.61 -6.12 30.84
CA GLU A 373 -3.38 -5.24 31.70
C GLU A 373 -4.00 -4.10 30.91
N LEU A 374 -5.29 -3.82 31.13
CA LEU A 374 -6.00 -2.71 30.51
C LEU A 374 -5.60 -1.38 31.16
N VAL A 375 -5.04 -0.47 30.38
CA VAL A 375 -4.74 0.91 30.79
C VAL A 375 -5.99 1.81 30.70
N GLY A 376 -6.74 1.69 29.61
CA GLY A 376 -7.93 2.49 29.38
C GLY A 376 -8.64 2.18 28.07
N ARG A 377 -9.85 2.74 27.93
CA ARG A 377 -10.68 2.65 26.71
C ARG A 377 -11.17 4.01 26.28
N GLY A 378 -11.46 4.15 24.98
CA GLY A 378 -12.19 5.26 24.41
C GLY A 378 -13.67 5.23 24.78
N GLN A 379 -14.47 6.13 24.20
CA GLN A 379 -15.91 6.13 24.37
C GLN A 379 -16.54 4.91 23.71
N GLU A 380 -17.65 4.45 24.26
CA GLU A 380 -18.37 3.28 23.75
C GLU A 380 -18.93 3.52 22.35
N ALA A 381 -18.88 2.48 21.54
CA ALA A 381 -19.44 2.49 20.20
C ALA A 381 -20.97 2.40 20.24
N THR A 382 -21.63 3.23 19.44
CA THR A 382 -23.10 3.26 19.30
C THR A 382 -23.59 2.51 18.05
N SER A 383 -22.67 2.00 17.21
CA SER A 383 -22.98 1.26 15.99
C SER A 383 -22.21 -0.06 15.94
N GLU A 384 -22.71 -1.02 15.15
CA GLU A 384 -22.07 -2.33 14.95
C GLU A 384 -20.64 -2.23 14.41
N CYS A 385 -20.35 -1.21 13.61
CA CYS A 385 -19.01 -0.95 13.07
C CYS A 385 -18.17 -0.02 13.92
N GLY A 386 -18.62 0.43 15.09
CA GLY A 386 -17.92 1.39 15.92
C GLY A 386 -16.63 0.82 16.53
N CYS A 387 -15.52 1.56 16.35
CA CYS A 387 -14.23 1.23 16.97
C CYS A 387 -14.17 1.79 18.39
N HIS A 388 -14.18 0.90 19.39
CA HIS A 388 -13.97 1.25 20.79
C HIS A 388 -12.47 1.14 21.09
N ALA A 389 -11.76 2.26 21.04
CA ALA A 389 -10.30 2.27 21.21
C ALA A 389 -9.86 1.64 22.55
N ALA A 390 -8.71 0.95 22.57
CA ALA A 390 -8.21 0.25 23.74
C ALA A 390 -6.69 0.35 23.86
N LEU A 391 -6.19 0.59 25.09
CA LEU A 391 -4.78 0.65 25.40
C LEU A 391 -4.44 -0.34 26.50
N PHE A 392 -3.40 -1.13 26.29
CA PHE A 392 -2.94 -2.16 27.21
C PHE A 392 -1.51 -1.91 27.65
N THR A 393 -1.07 -2.59 28.74
CA THR A 393 0.33 -2.60 29.18
C THR A 393 0.75 -4.00 29.59
N THR A 394 2.04 -4.28 29.43
CA THR A 394 2.69 -5.53 29.87
C THR A 394 4.17 -5.27 30.17
N ASP A 395 4.85 -6.21 30.78
CA ASP A 395 6.30 -6.19 30.91
C ASP A 395 6.99 -6.82 29.66
N ALA A 396 8.27 -6.51 29.47
CA ALA A 396 9.03 -6.97 28.33
C ALA A 396 9.22 -8.50 28.29
N GLN A 397 9.28 -9.17 29.45
CA GLN A 397 9.43 -10.62 29.50
C GLN A 397 8.14 -11.30 28.99
N SER A 398 7.00 -10.88 29.50
CA SER A 398 5.68 -11.37 29.03
C SER A 398 5.49 -11.14 27.55
N PHE A 399 5.87 -9.96 27.05
CA PHE A 399 5.82 -9.65 25.62
C PHE A 399 6.66 -10.60 24.75
N LEU A 400 7.91 -10.83 25.14
CA LEU A 400 8.85 -11.66 24.35
C LEU A 400 8.43 -13.13 24.26
N TYR A 401 7.70 -13.65 25.24
CA TYR A 401 7.28 -15.06 25.29
C TYR A 401 5.83 -15.30 24.86
N SER A 402 5.10 -14.27 24.42
CA SER A 402 3.69 -14.39 24.03
C SER A 402 3.43 -13.96 22.60
N GLU A 403 3.14 -14.90 21.72
CA GLU A 403 2.72 -14.61 20.33
C GLU A 403 1.45 -13.74 20.29
N ALA A 404 0.53 -13.91 21.25
CA ALA A 404 -0.70 -13.13 21.31
C ALA A 404 -0.44 -11.63 21.56
N LEU A 405 0.62 -11.28 22.29
CA LEU A 405 1.03 -9.90 22.56
C LEU A 405 1.78 -9.26 21.37
N GLN A 406 2.33 -10.07 20.48
CA GLN A 406 3.05 -9.63 19.29
C GLN A 406 2.17 -9.60 18.03
N ALA A 407 0.93 -10.08 18.12
CA ALA A 407 0.00 -10.09 17.01
C ALA A 407 -0.54 -8.68 16.71
N GLU A 408 -0.67 -8.34 15.42
CA GLU A 408 -1.35 -7.10 15.00
C GLU A 408 -2.84 -7.15 15.35
N VAL A 409 -3.35 -6.10 15.98
CA VAL A 409 -4.78 -5.84 16.12
C VAL A 409 -5.13 -4.63 15.28
N PHE A 410 -5.63 -4.87 14.07
CA PHE A 410 -5.90 -3.82 13.09
C PHE A 410 -7.06 -2.91 13.51
N GLY A 411 -6.73 -1.72 14.02
CA GLY A 411 -7.67 -0.75 14.58
C GLY A 411 -7.03 0.09 15.68
N SER A 412 -7.83 0.87 16.42
CA SER A 412 -7.36 1.76 17.49
C SER A 412 -7.00 1.00 18.77
N SER A 413 -6.06 0.05 18.67
CA SER A 413 -5.53 -0.70 19.81
C SER A 413 -4.01 -0.65 19.83
N SER A 414 -3.42 -0.54 21.04
CA SER A 414 -1.98 -0.55 21.21
C SER A 414 -1.58 -1.15 22.56
N LEU A 415 -0.34 -1.66 22.61
CA LEU A 415 0.27 -2.26 23.78
C LEU A 415 1.50 -1.45 24.20
N ILE A 416 1.60 -1.11 25.48
CA ILE A 416 2.78 -0.48 26.09
C ILE A 416 3.61 -1.58 26.76
N VAL A 417 4.86 -1.74 26.32
CA VAL A 417 5.83 -2.67 26.90
C VAL A 417 6.77 -1.91 27.82
N ARG A 418 6.69 -2.22 29.13
CA ARG A 418 7.54 -1.67 30.16
C ARG A 418 8.83 -2.50 30.27
N CYS A 419 9.97 -1.87 29.99
CA CYS A 419 11.30 -2.48 30.10
C CYS A 419 11.97 -2.06 31.42
N ALA A 420 12.65 -2.97 32.09
CA ALA A 420 13.37 -2.66 33.31
C ALA A 420 14.58 -1.73 33.08
N ASP A 421 15.19 -1.83 31.90
CA ASP A 421 16.37 -1.07 31.48
C ASP A 421 16.53 -1.03 29.96
N ALA A 422 17.58 -0.33 29.48
CA ALA A 422 17.90 -0.24 28.06
C ALA A 422 18.28 -1.61 27.45
N ALA A 423 18.90 -2.50 28.19
CA ALA A 423 19.27 -3.83 27.69
C ALA A 423 18.02 -4.66 27.38
N GLN A 424 17.00 -4.57 28.23
CA GLN A 424 15.72 -5.24 27.99
C GLN A 424 14.96 -4.60 26.81
N MET A 425 15.01 -3.27 26.66
CA MET A 425 14.48 -2.58 25.48
C MET A 425 15.16 -3.04 24.18
N HIS A 426 16.49 -3.21 24.20
CA HIS A 426 17.23 -3.76 23.06
C HIS A 426 16.81 -5.21 22.77
N ALA A 427 16.62 -6.04 23.79
CA ALA A 427 16.13 -7.40 23.61
C ALA A 427 14.74 -7.45 22.97
N VAL A 428 13.85 -6.53 23.35
CA VAL A 428 12.53 -6.37 22.68
C VAL A 428 12.72 -5.97 21.21
N ALA A 429 13.58 -4.98 20.91
CA ALA A 429 13.86 -4.56 19.54
C ALA A 429 14.42 -5.70 18.67
N GLU A 430 15.25 -6.58 19.25
CA GLU A 430 15.80 -7.76 18.56
C GLU A 430 14.78 -8.90 18.45
N GLY A 431 13.84 -9.01 19.39
CA GLY A 431 12.85 -10.09 19.46
C GLY A 431 11.63 -9.91 18.56
N ILE A 432 11.27 -8.68 18.17
CA ILE A 432 10.12 -8.43 17.29
C ILE A 432 10.35 -8.98 15.89
N GLU A 433 9.26 -9.37 15.22
CA GLU A 433 9.25 -9.72 13.79
C GLU A 433 9.60 -8.50 12.91
N GLY A 434 9.65 -8.69 11.57
CA GLY A 434 9.80 -7.59 10.61
C GLY A 434 8.61 -6.63 10.63
N GLN A 435 8.90 -5.33 10.48
CA GLN A 435 7.95 -4.22 10.59
C GLN A 435 8.00 -3.31 9.36
N LEU A 436 6.92 -2.60 9.08
CA LEU A 436 6.92 -1.51 8.07
C LEU A 436 7.68 -0.30 8.61
N THR A 437 7.44 0.06 9.87
CA THR A 437 8.07 1.23 10.49
C THR A 437 8.58 0.91 11.89
N ALA A 438 9.63 1.63 12.30
CA ALA A 438 10.02 1.79 13.69
C ALA A 438 10.23 3.28 13.98
N THR A 439 9.74 3.75 15.12
CA THR A 439 9.83 5.17 15.50
C THR A 439 10.66 5.29 16.77
N VAL A 440 11.50 6.33 16.85
CA VAL A 440 12.26 6.68 18.06
C VAL A 440 11.91 8.10 18.46
N HIS A 441 11.42 8.28 19.67
CA HIS A 441 11.33 9.58 20.33
C HIS A 441 12.48 9.72 21.33
N ALA A 442 13.32 10.72 21.11
CA ALA A 442 14.53 10.98 21.89
C ALA A 442 14.73 12.49 22.06
N ASP A 443 15.44 12.87 23.09
CA ASP A 443 16.01 14.19 23.30
C ASP A 443 17.54 14.13 23.18
N ASP A 444 18.23 15.28 23.27
CA ASP A 444 19.69 15.34 23.12
C ASP A 444 20.44 14.42 24.09
N SER A 445 19.90 14.23 25.30
CA SER A 445 20.45 13.33 26.32
C SER A 445 20.32 11.82 25.98
N ASP A 446 19.50 11.47 25.02
CA ASP A 446 19.21 10.11 24.62
C ASP A 446 20.02 9.65 23.37
N LEU A 447 20.82 10.54 22.76
CA LEU A 447 21.44 10.28 21.46
C LEU A 447 22.36 9.05 21.49
N ASP A 448 23.08 8.79 22.56
CA ASP A 448 23.92 7.60 22.70
C ASP A 448 23.07 6.32 22.72
N THR A 449 21.97 6.32 23.47
CA THR A 449 21.03 5.18 23.52
C THR A 449 20.34 4.98 22.15
N ALA A 450 19.96 6.08 21.49
CA ALA A 450 19.39 6.01 20.15
C ALA A 450 20.41 5.45 19.12
N ALA A 451 21.68 5.85 19.22
CA ALA A 451 22.75 5.34 18.36
C ALA A 451 22.99 3.82 18.52
N GLU A 452 22.78 3.29 19.72
CA GLU A 452 22.83 1.83 19.95
C GLU A 452 21.59 1.10 19.44
N LEU A 453 20.43 1.75 19.45
CA LEU A 453 19.16 1.17 19.02
C LEU A 453 19.00 1.14 17.50
N LEU A 454 19.39 2.21 16.79
CA LEU A 454 19.17 2.36 15.35
C LEU A 454 19.66 1.18 14.51
N PRO A 455 20.89 0.62 14.68
CA PRO A 455 21.36 -0.52 13.91
C PRO A 455 20.50 -1.78 14.09
N ARG A 456 19.86 -1.94 15.26
CA ARG A 456 18.94 -3.05 15.52
C ARG A 456 17.63 -2.85 14.76
N LEU A 457 17.12 -1.62 14.71
CA LEU A 457 15.89 -1.28 14.00
C LEU A 457 16.06 -1.39 12.48
N GLU A 458 17.24 -1.10 11.92
CA GLU A 458 17.57 -1.31 10.50
C GLU A 458 17.33 -2.75 10.04
N LEU A 459 17.51 -3.73 10.94
CA LEU A 459 17.27 -5.15 10.66
C LEU A 459 15.78 -5.54 10.78
N LYS A 460 14.94 -4.65 11.32
CA LYS A 460 13.54 -4.95 11.66
C LYS A 460 12.53 -4.14 10.88
N ALA A 461 12.88 -2.96 10.38
CA ALA A 461 11.91 -2.06 9.75
C ALA A 461 12.41 -1.51 8.41
N GLY A 462 11.47 -1.28 7.50
CA GLY A 462 11.78 -0.63 6.21
C GLY A 462 11.91 0.87 6.32
N ARG A 463 11.26 1.50 7.30
CA ARG A 463 11.31 2.94 7.55
C ARG A 463 11.56 3.22 9.03
N ILE A 464 12.59 4.03 9.33
CA ILE A 464 12.90 4.50 10.67
C ILE A 464 12.51 5.98 10.76
N LEU A 465 11.71 6.34 11.77
CA LEU A 465 11.31 7.71 12.07
C LEU A 465 12.01 8.19 13.33
N PHE A 466 12.29 9.48 13.38
CA PHE A 466 12.82 10.13 14.57
C PHE A 466 11.95 11.35 14.94
N GLY A 467 11.39 11.34 16.13
CA GLY A 467 10.58 12.44 16.67
C GLY A 467 9.17 12.62 16.09
N GLY A 468 8.73 11.76 15.15
CA GLY A 468 7.39 11.81 14.53
C GLY A 468 6.53 10.58 14.84
N TRP A 469 5.28 10.59 14.37
CA TRP A 469 4.37 9.43 14.47
C TRP A 469 4.28 8.70 13.12
N PRO A 470 4.13 7.36 13.10
CA PRO A 470 4.26 6.57 11.88
C PRO A 470 3.06 6.63 10.94
N THR A 471 1.89 7.10 11.41
CA THR A 471 0.66 7.22 10.62
C THR A 471 0.81 8.25 9.50
N GLY A 472 1.13 7.80 8.33
CA GLY A 472 1.37 8.62 7.15
C GLY A 472 2.64 8.21 6.45
N VAL A 473 2.55 8.12 5.13
CA VAL A 473 3.67 7.72 4.28
C VAL A 473 3.75 8.71 3.13
N GLU A 474 4.84 9.48 3.09
CA GLU A 474 5.09 10.42 1.99
C GLU A 474 5.36 9.67 0.68
N VAL A 475 4.90 10.23 -0.43
CA VAL A 475 5.20 9.71 -1.77
C VAL A 475 6.38 10.47 -2.33
N SER A 476 7.58 9.90 -2.23
CA SER A 476 8.83 10.54 -2.62
C SER A 476 9.88 9.54 -3.09
N HIS A 477 10.98 10.04 -3.67
CA HIS A 477 12.03 9.18 -4.23
C HIS A 477 12.76 8.32 -3.19
N ALA A 478 12.97 8.83 -1.98
CA ALA A 478 13.69 8.13 -0.91
C ALA A 478 12.79 7.29 0.00
N MET A 479 11.47 7.32 -0.23
CA MET A 479 10.54 6.57 0.64
C MET A 479 10.72 5.07 0.45
N VAL A 480 10.74 4.37 1.58
CA VAL A 480 10.57 2.92 1.68
C VAL A 480 9.33 2.62 2.51
N HIS A 481 8.35 1.98 1.87
CA HIS A 481 7.21 1.36 2.53
C HIS A 481 7.28 -0.13 2.24
N GLY A 482 7.92 -0.83 3.15
CA GLY A 482 8.34 -2.21 3.04
C GLY A 482 8.95 -2.65 4.36
N GLY A 483 9.73 -3.71 4.35
CA GLY A 483 10.42 -4.24 5.54
C GLY A 483 10.61 -5.75 5.48
N PRO A 484 11.27 -6.35 6.48
CA PRO A 484 11.44 -7.79 6.56
C PRO A 484 10.10 -8.51 6.77
N PHE A 485 10.08 -9.81 6.45
CA PHE A 485 8.92 -10.66 6.76
C PHE A 485 8.61 -10.61 8.27
N PRO A 486 7.34 -10.52 8.70
CA PRO A 486 6.11 -10.64 7.93
C PRO A 486 5.52 -9.32 7.41
N ALA A 487 6.19 -8.18 7.59
CA ALA A 487 5.66 -6.91 7.07
C ALA A 487 5.52 -6.94 5.54
N THR A 488 6.48 -7.58 4.86
CA THR A 488 6.37 -7.86 3.42
C THR A 488 6.87 -9.26 3.06
N SER A 489 6.47 -9.73 1.88
CA SER A 489 6.96 -10.99 1.30
C SER A 489 8.35 -10.86 0.64
N ASP A 490 8.79 -9.65 0.30
CA ASP A 490 10.12 -9.36 -0.27
C ASP A 490 10.73 -8.11 0.37
N SER A 491 11.66 -8.32 1.29
CA SER A 491 12.36 -7.26 2.03
C SER A 491 13.25 -6.34 1.17
N ARG A 492 13.48 -6.67 -0.10
CA ARG A 492 14.32 -5.89 -1.02
C ARG A 492 13.53 -4.84 -1.79
N SER A 493 12.20 -4.84 -1.64
CA SER A 493 11.29 -3.99 -2.41
C SER A 493 10.57 -2.97 -1.53
N THR A 494 9.91 -2.03 -2.17
CA THR A 494 9.03 -1.04 -1.54
C THR A 494 7.73 -0.93 -2.33
N SER A 495 6.60 -0.68 -1.65
CA SER A 495 5.30 -0.43 -2.30
C SER A 495 5.05 1.06 -2.58
N VAL A 496 5.83 1.98 -1.98
CA VAL A 496 5.72 3.43 -2.15
C VAL A 496 7.06 4.02 -2.54
N GLY A 497 7.03 5.13 -3.29
CA GLY A 497 8.21 5.82 -3.79
C GLY A 497 8.64 5.35 -5.17
N SER A 498 9.61 6.06 -5.77
CA SER A 498 10.04 5.83 -7.15
C SER A 498 10.57 4.41 -7.40
N ARG A 499 11.20 3.80 -6.39
CA ARG A 499 11.73 2.43 -6.51
C ARG A 499 10.65 1.34 -6.54
N ALA A 500 9.39 1.66 -6.29
CA ALA A 500 8.31 0.68 -6.39
C ALA A 500 8.16 0.09 -7.81
N ILE A 501 8.60 0.79 -8.84
CA ILE A 501 8.67 0.30 -10.23
C ILE A 501 9.57 -0.93 -10.38
N GLU A 502 10.65 -1.05 -9.57
CA GLU A 502 11.64 -2.11 -9.65
C GLU A 502 11.03 -3.50 -9.44
N ARG A 503 9.93 -3.58 -8.68
CA ARG A 503 9.20 -4.84 -8.42
C ARG A 503 8.70 -5.52 -9.71
N PHE A 504 8.42 -4.75 -10.73
CA PHE A 504 7.83 -5.22 -11.98
C PHE A 504 8.81 -5.25 -13.14
N LEU A 505 10.10 -5.13 -12.84
CA LEU A 505 11.19 -5.12 -13.80
C LEU A 505 12.14 -6.32 -13.62
N ARG A 506 12.79 -6.73 -14.71
CA ARG A 506 13.89 -7.68 -14.67
C ARG A 506 15.03 -7.28 -15.59
N PRO A 507 16.30 -7.62 -15.27
CA PRO A 507 17.43 -7.34 -16.14
C PRO A 507 17.47 -8.28 -17.35
N VAL A 508 17.96 -7.74 -18.48
CA VAL A 508 18.36 -8.51 -19.68
C VAL A 508 19.71 -8.04 -20.14
N CYS A 509 20.63 -8.99 -20.37
CA CYS A 509 21.95 -8.71 -20.94
C CYS A 509 21.95 -9.03 -22.43
N TYR A 510 22.56 -8.12 -23.22
CA TYR A 510 22.78 -8.20 -24.65
C TYR A 510 24.28 -8.37 -24.88
N GLN A 511 24.70 -9.54 -25.40
CA GLN A 511 26.12 -9.83 -25.67
C GLN A 511 26.38 -9.84 -27.16
N ASN A 512 27.30 -8.98 -27.63
CA ASN A 512 27.70 -8.86 -29.03
C ASN A 512 26.52 -8.66 -30.01
N VAL A 513 25.44 -8.01 -29.54
CA VAL A 513 24.28 -7.72 -30.40
C VAL A 513 24.66 -6.61 -31.38
N PRO A 514 24.34 -6.75 -32.69
CA PRO A 514 24.60 -5.71 -33.67
C PRO A 514 24.03 -4.35 -33.22
N LYS A 515 24.80 -3.27 -33.39
CA LYS A 515 24.43 -1.92 -32.93
C LYS A 515 23.06 -1.45 -33.42
N SER A 516 22.68 -1.83 -34.63
CA SER A 516 21.37 -1.49 -35.23
C SER A 516 20.17 -2.19 -34.59
N LEU A 517 20.40 -3.21 -33.77
CA LEU A 517 19.37 -3.96 -33.06
C LEU A 517 19.29 -3.61 -31.57
N LEU A 518 20.18 -2.75 -31.08
CA LEU A 518 20.20 -2.35 -29.69
C LEU A 518 19.02 -1.41 -29.37
N PRO A 519 18.32 -1.64 -28.25
CA PRO A 519 17.36 -0.69 -27.72
C PRO A 519 18.01 0.67 -27.39
N SER A 520 17.26 1.77 -27.55
CA SER A 520 17.75 3.14 -27.38
C SER A 520 18.49 3.38 -26.05
N ALA A 521 17.96 2.83 -24.95
CA ALA A 521 18.55 2.98 -23.62
C ALA A 521 20.02 2.50 -23.51
N ILE A 522 20.41 1.53 -24.35
CA ILE A 522 21.76 0.94 -24.35
C ILE A 522 22.45 1.09 -25.72
N ALA A 523 21.88 1.89 -26.62
CA ALA A 523 22.49 2.21 -27.91
C ALA A 523 23.69 3.16 -27.75
N ASP A 524 24.60 3.13 -28.73
CA ASP A 524 25.67 4.12 -28.80
C ASP A 524 25.09 5.53 -28.99
N GLY A 525 25.79 6.54 -28.51
CA GLY A 525 25.38 7.94 -28.64
C GLY A 525 24.25 8.38 -27.71
N ASN A 526 23.73 7.48 -26.84
CA ASN A 526 22.75 7.81 -25.81
C ASN A 526 21.55 8.66 -26.32
N PRO A 527 20.75 8.17 -27.26
CA PRO A 527 19.70 8.96 -27.89
C PRO A 527 18.61 9.44 -26.90
N ASP A 528 18.45 8.74 -25.77
CA ASP A 528 17.49 9.07 -24.73
C ASP A 528 18.10 9.94 -23.62
N HIS A 529 19.37 10.34 -23.72
CA HIS A 529 20.12 11.17 -22.74
C HIS A 529 20.06 10.61 -21.31
N LEU A 530 20.09 9.28 -21.15
CA LEU A 530 19.98 8.62 -19.85
C LEU A 530 21.30 8.67 -19.07
N TRP A 531 21.19 8.69 -17.75
CA TRP A 531 22.28 8.30 -16.88
C TRP A 531 22.54 6.81 -17.02
N ARG A 532 23.74 6.44 -17.51
CA ARG A 532 24.14 5.06 -17.77
C ARG A 532 25.44 4.74 -17.04
N ARG A 533 25.67 3.48 -16.78
CA ARG A 533 26.92 3.02 -16.22
C ARG A 533 27.78 2.42 -17.34
N ILE A 534 28.83 3.15 -17.77
CA ILE A 534 29.74 2.74 -18.84
C ILE A 534 31.07 2.32 -18.22
N ASP A 535 31.49 1.07 -18.44
CA ASP A 535 32.70 0.48 -17.86
C ASP A 535 32.82 0.75 -16.34
N GLY A 536 31.68 0.61 -15.62
CA GLY A 536 31.57 0.82 -14.18
C GLY A 536 31.40 2.27 -13.72
N ARG A 537 31.52 3.27 -14.62
CA ARG A 537 31.40 4.69 -14.30
C ARG A 537 30.04 5.24 -14.70
N LEU A 538 29.44 6.07 -13.86
CA LEU A 538 28.20 6.77 -14.18
C LEU A 538 28.49 7.90 -15.18
N SER A 539 27.73 7.95 -16.28
CA SER A 539 27.90 8.95 -17.37
C SER A 539 26.55 9.20 -18.06
N GLN A 540 26.43 10.36 -18.70
CA GLN A 540 25.36 10.70 -19.66
C GLN A 540 25.86 10.70 -21.12
N ASP A 541 27.11 10.29 -21.34
CA ASP A 541 27.71 10.21 -22.69
C ASP A 541 27.13 9.04 -23.50
#